data_a41813e06d60d6a4296a23e2da2f0f8b
#
_entry.id   a41813e06d60d6a4296a23e2da2f0f8b
#
_cell.length_a   1.000
_cell.length_b   1.000
_cell.length_c   1.000
_cell.angle_alpha   90.00
_cell.angle_beta   90.00
_cell.angle_gamma   90.00
#
_symmetry.space_group_name_H-M   'P 1'
#
loop_
_entity.id
_entity.type
_entity.pdbx_description
1 polymer ?
#
loop_
_entity_poly.entity_id
_entity_poly.type
_entity_poly.pdbx_seq_one_letter_code
_entity_poly.pdbx_strand_id
1 'polypeptide(L)'
;MTDHPASSKVGKQRHRLSSRDLALVASFAALIAVLGLPGSLHLFGNAVPVTLQTLGVMLAGSILGWRRGALSVLVLLALVAAGLPLLSGGRGGLGVFAGPSAGYLVGWVFGAAAIGWLVQRRLPAYPMWWGGLANVLGGIGAVYLVGIPVQAAVLGTSGLVATALSSALFLPGDVVKVVIATAVASAVHRGYPGITASAGNNSERVGERVASR
;
A
#
# COMPACT_ATOMS: atom_id res chain seq x y z
N MET A 1 32.32 50.08 -5.81
CA MET A 1 30.90 49.82 -5.51
C MET A 1 30.62 48.48 -6.13
N THR A 2 30.84 47.42 -5.35
CA THR A 2 30.74 46.01 -5.82
C THR A 2 29.51 45.37 -5.18
N ASP A 3 28.48 45.24 -6.00
CA ASP A 3 27.27 44.53 -5.61
C ASP A 3 27.55 43.00 -5.49
N HIS A 4 27.42 42.51 -4.28
CA HIS A 4 27.38 41.08 -4.01
C HIS A 4 25.97 40.53 -4.30
N PRO A 5 25.80 39.57 -5.19
CA PRO A 5 24.50 38.92 -5.33
C PRO A 5 24.22 38.06 -4.09
N ALA A 6 23.15 38.39 -3.40
CA ALA A 6 22.64 37.63 -2.28
C ALA A 6 22.33 36.18 -2.70
N SER A 7 23.09 35.23 -2.18
CA SER A 7 22.85 33.80 -2.30
C SER A 7 21.51 33.46 -1.65
N SER A 8 20.47 33.30 -2.46
CA SER A 8 19.19 32.77 -2.02
C SER A 8 19.37 31.31 -1.62
N LYS A 9 19.46 31.05 -0.31
CA LYS A 9 19.37 29.69 0.23
C LYS A 9 18.00 29.13 -0.15
N VAL A 10 17.98 28.34 -1.20
CA VAL A 10 16.82 27.49 -1.53
C VAL A 10 16.62 26.53 -0.36
N GLY A 11 15.79 26.93 0.57
CA GLY A 11 15.41 26.12 1.72
C GLY A 11 14.73 24.86 1.20
N LYS A 12 15.33 23.73 1.50
CA LYS A 12 14.78 22.39 1.23
C LYS A 12 13.41 22.29 1.92
N GLN A 13 12.34 22.60 1.20
CA GLN A 13 10.98 22.50 1.74
C GLN A 13 10.75 21.03 2.13
N ARG A 14 10.75 20.77 3.43
CA ARG A 14 10.31 19.49 3.96
C ARG A 14 8.85 19.33 3.55
N HIS A 15 8.55 18.40 2.67
CA HIS A 15 7.19 18.02 2.30
C HIS A 15 6.43 17.58 3.58
N ARG A 16 5.78 18.53 4.22
CA ARG A 16 4.85 18.25 5.33
C ARG A 16 3.59 17.60 4.73
N LEU A 17 3.14 16.52 5.35
CA LEU A 17 1.85 15.92 5.03
C LEU A 17 0.76 16.97 5.27
N SER A 18 -0.09 17.19 4.28
CA SER A 18 -1.23 18.08 4.42
C SER A 18 -2.36 17.39 5.21
N SER A 19 -3.30 18.18 5.73
CA SER A 19 -4.50 17.61 6.39
C SER A 19 -5.27 16.67 5.47
N ARG A 20 -5.30 16.95 4.15
CA ARG A 20 -5.87 16.05 3.14
C ARG A 20 -5.10 14.72 3.06
N ASP A 21 -3.77 14.76 3.12
CA ASP A 21 -2.95 13.55 3.09
C ASP A 21 -3.23 12.67 4.31
N LEU A 22 -3.32 13.30 5.49
CA LEU A 22 -3.63 12.59 6.75
C LEU A 22 -5.02 11.96 6.70
N ALA A 23 -6.01 12.68 6.20
CA ALA A 23 -7.38 12.16 6.05
C ALA A 23 -7.41 10.95 5.08
N LEU A 24 -6.71 11.03 3.93
CA LEU A 24 -6.63 9.93 2.98
C LEU A 24 -5.92 8.71 3.58
N VAL A 25 -4.81 8.92 4.28
CA VAL A 25 -4.05 7.84 4.94
C VAL A 25 -4.93 7.15 5.99
N ALA A 26 -5.62 7.91 6.84
CA ALA A 26 -6.52 7.37 7.86
C ALA A 26 -7.71 6.62 7.25
N SER A 27 -8.32 7.17 6.19
CA SER A 27 -9.45 6.53 5.50
C SER A 27 -9.06 5.19 4.88
N PHE A 28 -7.87 5.11 4.26
CA PHE A 28 -7.40 3.85 3.67
C PHE A 28 -6.91 2.85 4.71
N ALA A 29 -6.33 3.30 5.83
CA ALA A 29 -6.06 2.42 6.97
C ALA A 29 -7.36 1.81 7.52
N ALA A 30 -8.41 2.61 7.67
CA ALA A 30 -9.73 2.14 8.07
C ALA A 30 -10.35 1.19 7.03
N LEU A 31 -10.22 1.47 5.73
CA LEU A 31 -10.68 0.57 4.66
C LEU A 31 -10.00 -0.80 4.76
N ILE A 32 -8.67 -0.84 4.96
CA ILE A 32 -7.94 -2.10 5.11
C ILE A 32 -8.42 -2.85 6.37
N ALA A 33 -8.68 -2.16 7.47
CA ALA A 33 -9.24 -2.75 8.68
C ALA A 33 -10.62 -3.36 8.43
N VAL A 34 -11.53 -2.60 7.80
CA VAL A 34 -12.89 -3.05 7.46
C VAL A 34 -12.88 -4.28 6.55
N LEU A 35 -11.96 -4.35 5.60
CA LEU A 35 -11.76 -5.54 4.76
C LEU A 35 -11.24 -6.77 5.53
N GLY A 36 -10.86 -6.62 6.79
CA GLY A 36 -10.59 -7.71 7.72
C GLY A 36 -11.83 -8.30 8.39
N LEU A 37 -12.94 -7.54 8.44
CA LEU A 37 -14.17 -7.94 9.17
C LEU A 37 -14.87 -9.20 8.59
N PRO A 38 -14.91 -9.43 7.25
CA PRO A 38 -15.53 -10.64 6.72
C PRO A 38 -14.89 -11.94 7.22
N GLY A 39 -13.82 -11.84 7.99
CA GLY A 39 -13.13 -12.96 8.59
C GLY A 39 -11.99 -13.49 7.74
N SER A 40 -11.51 -14.66 8.10
CA SER A 40 -10.38 -15.33 7.47
C SER A 40 -10.76 -16.74 7.05
N LEU A 41 -10.39 -17.11 5.83
CA LEU A 41 -10.52 -18.46 5.34
C LEU A 41 -9.18 -19.16 5.49
N HIS A 42 -9.15 -20.22 6.30
CA HIS A 42 -8.00 -21.12 6.40
C HIS A 42 -8.21 -22.27 5.43
N LEU A 43 -7.60 -22.18 4.25
CA LEU A 43 -7.71 -23.20 3.23
C LEU A 43 -6.67 -24.30 3.45
N PHE A 44 -7.13 -25.55 3.46
CA PHE A 44 -6.28 -26.75 3.52
C PHE A 44 -5.27 -26.76 4.68
N GLY A 45 -5.64 -26.20 5.84
CA GLY A 45 -4.77 -26.17 7.02
C GLY A 45 -3.61 -25.18 6.95
N ASN A 46 -3.61 -24.24 6.01
CA ASN A 46 -2.57 -23.21 5.94
C ASN A 46 -2.61 -22.34 7.21
N ALA A 47 -1.42 -22.09 7.77
CA ALA A 47 -1.26 -21.28 8.98
C ALA A 47 -1.53 -19.78 8.73
N VAL A 48 -1.47 -19.34 7.48
CA VAL A 48 -1.79 -17.96 7.08
C VAL A 48 -3.17 -17.92 6.44
N PRO A 49 -4.07 -17.08 6.95
CA PRO A 49 -5.43 -17.00 6.40
C PRO A 49 -5.51 -16.22 5.11
N VAL A 50 -6.40 -16.62 4.22
CA VAL A 50 -6.83 -15.81 3.07
C VAL A 50 -7.75 -14.70 3.55
N THR A 51 -7.46 -13.45 3.25
CA THR A 51 -8.23 -12.28 3.69
C THR A 51 -8.48 -11.30 2.55
N LEU A 52 -9.47 -10.41 2.71
CA LEU A 52 -9.68 -9.31 1.78
C LEU A 52 -8.77 -8.10 2.06
N GLN A 53 -8.00 -8.11 3.15
CA GLN A 53 -7.15 -6.97 3.53
C GLN A 53 -6.07 -6.64 2.47
N THR A 54 -5.55 -7.64 1.77
CA THR A 54 -4.61 -7.42 0.67
C THR A 54 -5.22 -6.63 -0.49
N LEU A 55 -6.53 -6.74 -0.74
CA LEU A 55 -7.23 -5.86 -1.68
C LEU A 55 -7.12 -4.39 -1.24
N GLY A 56 -7.34 -4.12 0.06
CA GLY A 56 -7.17 -2.77 0.60
C GLY A 56 -5.75 -2.23 0.46
N VAL A 57 -4.74 -3.08 0.63
CA VAL A 57 -3.32 -2.74 0.40
C VAL A 57 -3.08 -2.38 -1.07
N MET A 58 -3.60 -3.18 -2.00
CA MET A 58 -3.53 -2.92 -3.44
C MET A 58 -4.21 -1.60 -3.82
N LEU A 59 -5.41 -1.34 -3.28
CA LEU A 59 -6.14 -0.09 -3.48
C LEU A 59 -5.36 1.12 -2.92
N ALA A 60 -4.80 1.00 -1.71
CA ALA A 60 -4.01 2.07 -1.10
C ALA A 60 -2.80 2.45 -1.97
N GLY A 61 -2.03 1.47 -2.45
CA GLY A 61 -0.92 1.70 -3.36
C GLY A 61 -1.37 2.30 -4.69
N SER A 62 -2.38 1.70 -5.33
CA SER A 62 -2.84 2.09 -6.67
C SER A 62 -3.49 3.48 -6.70
N ILE A 63 -4.20 3.90 -5.66
CA ILE A 63 -4.96 5.14 -5.63
C ILE A 63 -4.17 6.28 -5.00
N LEU A 64 -3.50 6.04 -3.86
CA LEU A 64 -2.82 7.09 -3.11
C LEU A 64 -1.37 7.31 -3.55
N GLY A 65 -0.79 6.36 -4.26
CA GLY A 65 0.63 6.35 -4.59
C GLY A 65 1.51 5.81 -3.44
N TRP A 66 2.83 5.77 -3.64
CA TRP A 66 3.72 5.01 -2.79
C TRP A 66 3.81 5.51 -1.34
N ARG A 67 3.91 6.82 -1.12
CA ARG A 67 4.07 7.39 0.23
C ARG A 67 2.82 7.19 1.08
N ARG A 68 1.67 7.66 0.56
CA ARG A 68 0.41 7.61 1.32
C ARG A 68 -0.10 6.17 1.43
N GLY A 69 0.07 5.35 0.38
CA GLY A 69 -0.29 3.94 0.41
C GLY A 69 0.49 3.17 1.47
N ALA A 70 1.83 3.31 1.51
CA ALA A 70 2.65 2.71 2.55
C ALA A 70 2.32 3.23 3.95
N LEU A 71 2.09 4.56 4.09
CA LEU A 71 1.68 5.16 5.36
C LEU A 71 0.33 4.64 5.86
N SER A 72 -0.65 4.39 4.97
CA SER A 72 -1.94 3.79 5.36
C SER A 72 -1.76 2.41 5.96
N VAL A 73 -0.89 1.59 5.37
CA VAL A 73 -0.56 0.27 5.90
C VAL A 73 0.19 0.40 7.23
N LEU A 74 1.18 1.30 7.32
CA LEU A 74 1.93 1.52 8.57
C LEU A 74 1.03 1.98 9.70
N VAL A 75 0.08 2.89 9.45
CA VAL A 75 -0.91 3.32 10.45
C VAL A 75 -1.75 2.14 10.93
N LEU A 76 -2.26 1.32 10.00
CA LEU A 76 -2.98 0.10 10.38
C LEU A 76 -2.12 -0.80 11.27
N LEU A 77 -0.88 -1.10 10.86
CA LEU A 77 0.01 -1.99 11.60
C LEU A 77 0.40 -1.41 12.97
N ALA A 78 0.56 -0.09 13.09
CA ALA A 78 0.78 0.57 14.36
C ALA A 78 -0.41 0.42 15.32
N LEU A 79 -1.64 0.56 14.81
CA LEU A 79 -2.87 0.34 15.59
C LEU A 79 -3.00 -1.13 15.99
N VAL A 80 -2.67 -2.06 15.10
CA VAL A 80 -2.61 -3.50 15.40
C VAL A 80 -1.59 -3.77 16.49
N ALA A 81 -0.38 -3.20 16.41
CA ALA A 81 0.67 -3.35 17.42
C ALA A 81 0.25 -2.76 18.78
N ALA A 82 -0.53 -1.68 18.78
CA ALA A 82 -1.12 -1.10 19.99
C ALA A 82 -2.23 -1.96 20.62
N GLY A 83 -2.57 -3.11 20.01
CA GLY A 83 -3.53 -4.06 20.57
C GLY A 83 -4.91 -4.07 19.91
N LEU A 84 -5.17 -3.19 18.93
CA LEU A 84 -6.49 -3.16 18.28
C LEU A 84 -6.68 -4.42 17.41
N PRO A 85 -7.84 -5.11 17.50
CA PRO A 85 -8.13 -6.34 16.78
C PRO A 85 -8.55 -6.09 15.32
N LEU A 86 -7.68 -5.42 14.55
CA LEU A 86 -7.98 -4.95 13.19
C LEU A 86 -7.57 -5.92 12.09
N LEU A 87 -6.84 -6.99 12.42
CA LEU A 87 -6.54 -8.05 11.45
C LEU A 87 -7.70 -9.05 11.38
N SER A 88 -7.77 -9.71 10.24
CA SER A 88 -8.78 -10.72 9.97
C SER A 88 -8.83 -11.79 11.08
N GLY A 89 -10.04 -12.13 11.50
CA GLY A 89 -10.28 -13.00 12.66
C GLY A 89 -10.12 -12.30 14.01
N GLY A 90 -10.17 -10.95 14.06
CA GLY A 90 -10.07 -10.18 15.30
C GLY A 90 -8.68 -10.21 15.93
N ARG A 91 -7.63 -10.49 15.15
CA ARG A 91 -6.26 -10.57 15.65
C ARG A 91 -5.64 -9.17 15.79
N GLY A 92 -4.87 -8.98 16.86
CA GLY A 92 -4.14 -7.75 17.17
C GLY A 92 -3.05 -8.00 18.21
N GLY A 93 -2.38 -6.93 18.62
CA GLY A 93 -1.27 -6.97 19.58
C GLY A 93 0.06 -7.34 18.93
N LEU A 94 1.13 -7.21 19.71
CA LEU A 94 2.51 -7.48 19.25
C LEU A 94 2.73 -8.95 18.84
N GLY A 95 1.98 -9.89 19.40
CA GLY A 95 2.11 -11.31 19.09
C GLY A 95 1.88 -11.66 17.61
N VAL A 96 1.11 -10.88 16.88
CA VAL A 96 0.88 -11.14 15.45
C VAL A 96 2.13 -10.94 14.59
N PHE A 97 3.09 -10.15 15.07
CA PHE A 97 4.36 -9.89 14.40
C PHE A 97 5.43 -10.98 14.68
N ALA A 98 5.14 -11.91 15.59
CA ALA A 98 5.95 -13.09 15.83
C ALA A 98 5.37 -14.37 15.21
N GLY A 99 4.17 -14.27 14.62
CA GLY A 99 3.46 -15.42 14.03
C GLY A 99 3.80 -15.64 12.54
N PRO A 100 3.26 -16.73 11.94
CA PRO A 100 3.53 -17.10 10.55
C PRO A 100 3.12 -16.03 9.52
N SER A 101 2.17 -15.16 9.85
CA SER A 101 1.71 -14.07 8.98
C SER A 101 2.57 -12.79 9.08
N ALA A 102 3.55 -12.72 9.98
CA ALA A 102 4.35 -11.52 10.23
C ALA A 102 5.03 -10.98 8.96
N GLY A 103 5.63 -11.86 8.17
CA GLY A 103 6.28 -11.50 6.92
C GLY A 103 5.33 -10.88 5.89
N TYR A 104 4.10 -11.37 5.84
CA TYR A 104 3.08 -10.81 4.94
C TYR A 104 2.64 -9.42 5.39
N LEU A 105 2.53 -9.16 6.70
CA LEU A 105 2.20 -7.84 7.24
C LEU A 105 3.29 -6.81 6.87
N VAL A 106 4.55 -7.18 7.04
CA VAL A 106 5.69 -6.35 6.59
C VAL A 106 5.67 -6.21 5.06
N GLY A 107 5.41 -7.29 4.34
CA GLY A 107 5.26 -7.32 2.89
C GLY A 107 4.17 -6.37 2.37
N TRP A 108 3.09 -6.13 3.13
CA TRP A 108 2.05 -5.17 2.75
C TRP A 108 2.59 -3.75 2.59
N VAL A 109 3.51 -3.33 3.45
CA VAL A 109 4.11 -1.99 3.38
C VAL A 109 4.92 -1.84 2.09
N PHE A 110 5.78 -2.82 1.81
CA PHE A 110 6.57 -2.85 0.57
C PHE A 110 5.68 -3.01 -0.67
N GLY A 111 4.65 -3.84 -0.57
CA GLY A 111 3.67 -4.05 -1.63
C GLY A 111 2.94 -2.76 -1.99
N ALA A 112 2.37 -2.06 -1.02
CA ALA A 112 1.71 -0.77 -1.25
C ALA A 112 2.66 0.28 -1.83
N ALA A 113 3.90 0.33 -1.32
CA ALA A 113 4.93 1.24 -1.84
C ALA A 113 5.30 0.91 -3.29
N ALA A 114 5.54 -0.35 -3.61
CA ALA A 114 5.91 -0.81 -4.96
C ALA A 114 4.78 -0.55 -5.97
N ILE A 115 3.54 -0.89 -5.63
CA ILE A 115 2.37 -0.61 -6.47
C ILE A 115 2.28 0.89 -6.74
N GLY A 116 2.30 1.70 -5.69
CA GLY A 116 2.16 3.15 -5.82
C GLY A 116 3.27 3.79 -6.63
N TRP A 117 4.51 3.32 -6.47
CA TRP A 117 5.65 3.78 -7.25
C TRP A 117 5.52 3.42 -8.74
N LEU A 118 5.12 2.19 -9.06
CA LEU A 118 4.89 1.76 -10.44
C LEU A 118 3.75 2.54 -11.11
N VAL A 119 2.64 2.72 -10.39
CA VAL A 119 1.49 3.47 -10.88
C VAL A 119 1.85 4.93 -11.15
N GLN A 120 2.54 5.59 -10.23
CA GLN A 120 2.93 7.00 -10.38
C GLN A 120 3.82 7.26 -11.59
N ARG A 121 4.58 6.27 -12.06
CA ARG A 121 5.41 6.39 -13.28
C ARG A 121 4.62 6.55 -14.57
N ARG A 122 3.35 6.19 -14.58
CA ARG A 122 2.48 6.23 -15.76
C ARG A 122 1.31 7.20 -15.64
N LEU A 123 1.20 7.91 -14.52
CA LEU A 123 0.20 8.96 -14.38
C LEU A 123 0.59 10.17 -15.27
N PRO A 124 -0.42 10.91 -15.82
CA PRO A 124 -1.86 10.79 -15.56
C PRO A 124 -2.61 9.70 -16.34
N ALA A 125 -1.97 9.05 -17.31
CA ALA A 125 -2.62 8.09 -18.21
C ALA A 125 -2.65 6.68 -17.60
N TYR A 126 -3.34 6.44 -16.51
CA TYR A 126 -3.43 5.13 -15.85
C TYR A 126 -3.92 4.00 -16.82
N PRO A 127 -3.04 3.32 -17.59
CA PRO A 127 -3.47 2.20 -18.43
C PRO A 127 -3.76 0.99 -17.56
N MET A 128 -4.93 0.36 -17.75
CA MET A 128 -5.40 -0.74 -16.91
C MET A 128 -4.40 -1.92 -16.85
N TRP A 129 -3.79 -2.27 -17.99
CA TRP A 129 -2.80 -3.36 -18.02
C TRP A 129 -1.59 -3.07 -17.12
N TRP A 130 -1.15 -1.79 -17.07
CA TRP A 130 -0.05 -1.37 -16.20
C TRP A 130 -0.44 -1.39 -14.73
N GLY A 131 -1.68 -0.94 -14.42
CA GLY A 131 -2.23 -1.04 -13.08
C GLY A 131 -2.33 -2.48 -12.60
N GLY A 132 -2.76 -3.39 -13.49
CA GLY A 132 -2.77 -4.84 -13.23
C GLY A 132 -1.37 -5.38 -12.95
N LEU A 133 -0.40 -5.05 -13.82
CA LEU A 133 1.00 -5.46 -13.62
C LEU A 133 1.57 -4.92 -12.30
N ALA A 134 1.32 -3.65 -11.97
CA ALA A 134 1.75 -3.07 -10.71
C ALA A 134 1.17 -3.80 -9.49
N ASN A 135 -0.13 -4.15 -9.53
CA ASN A 135 -0.77 -4.92 -8.47
C ASN A 135 -0.24 -6.35 -8.36
N VAL A 136 0.09 -7.01 -9.48
CA VAL A 136 0.73 -8.33 -9.44
C VAL A 136 2.12 -8.24 -8.83
N LEU A 137 2.96 -7.31 -9.30
CA LEU A 137 4.35 -7.20 -8.83
C LEU A 137 4.42 -6.76 -7.36
N GLY A 138 3.61 -5.79 -6.95
CA GLY A 138 3.62 -5.30 -5.57
C GLY A 138 2.70 -6.10 -4.65
N GLY A 139 1.45 -6.36 -5.05
CA GLY A 139 0.44 -6.98 -4.18
C GLY A 139 0.64 -8.49 -4.02
N ILE A 140 1.22 -9.16 -5.00
CA ILE A 140 1.59 -10.59 -4.93
C ILE A 140 3.11 -10.71 -4.77
N GLY A 141 3.89 -10.24 -5.74
CA GLY A 141 5.33 -10.45 -5.78
C GLY A 141 6.06 -9.96 -4.54
N ALA A 142 5.97 -8.66 -4.23
CA ALA A 142 6.66 -8.08 -3.07
C ALA A 142 6.15 -8.64 -1.74
N VAL A 143 4.84 -8.88 -1.63
CA VAL A 143 4.23 -9.44 -0.40
C VAL A 143 4.71 -10.87 -0.16
N TYR A 144 4.75 -11.71 -1.19
CA TYR A 144 5.18 -13.10 -1.07
C TYR A 144 6.68 -13.22 -0.90
N LEU A 145 7.46 -12.35 -1.53
CA LEU A 145 8.93 -12.30 -1.39
C LEU A 145 9.35 -12.13 0.08
N VAL A 146 8.59 -11.38 0.86
CA VAL A 146 8.85 -11.21 2.30
C VAL A 146 8.07 -12.25 3.12
N GLY A 147 6.83 -12.54 2.74
CA GLY A 147 5.91 -13.39 3.49
C GLY A 147 6.38 -14.84 3.58
N ILE A 148 6.73 -15.45 2.44
CA ILE A 148 7.07 -16.87 2.37
C ILE A 148 8.34 -17.23 3.19
N PRO A 149 9.46 -16.50 3.09
CA PRO A 149 10.64 -16.79 3.89
C PRO A 149 10.39 -16.68 5.40
N VAL A 150 9.67 -15.62 5.83
CA VAL A 150 9.34 -15.44 7.25
C VAL A 150 8.39 -16.52 7.75
N GLN A 151 7.39 -16.88 6.96
CA GLN A 151 6.48 -17.99 7.30
C GLN A 151 7.25 -19.31 7.46
N ALA A 152 8.13 -19.64 6.53
CA ALA A 152 8.95 -20.84 6.59
C ALA A 152 9.84 -20.87 7.84
N ALA A 153 10.47 -19.75 8.17
CA ALA A 153 11.31 -19.61 9.36
C ALA A 153 10.52 -19.77 10.66
N VAL A 154 9.34 -19.13 10.77
CA VAL A 154 8.48 -19.20 11.97
C VAL A 154 7.91 -20.60 12.18
N LEU A 155 7.53 -21.28 11.11
CA LEU A 155 6.96 -22.64 11.21
C LEU A 155 8.02 -23.73 11.39
N GLY A 156 9.32 -23.41 11.24
CA GLY A 156 10.39 -24.40 11.31
C GLY A 156 10.27 -25.46 10.21
N THR A 157 9.54 -25.17 9.15
CA THR A 157 9.34 -26.11 8.04
C THR A 157 10.59 -26.24 7.21
N SER A 158 11.04 -27.46 6.98
CA SER A 158 12.31 -27.79 6.32
C SER A 158 12.39 -27.45 4.81
N GLY A 159 11.41 -26.70 4.28
CA GLY A 159 11.37 -26.37 2.86
C GLY A 159 10.70 -25.07 2.49
N LEU A 160 11.50 -24.09 2.05
CA LEU A 160 10.98 -22.85 1.42
C LEU A 160 10.01 -23.18 0.25
N VAL A 161 10.32 -24.24 -0.50
CA VAL A 161 9.49 -24.70 -1.62
C VAL A 161 8.12 -25.19 -1.14
N ALA A 162 8.06 -25.98 -0.05
CA ALA A 162 6.80 -26.45 0.49
C ALA A 162 5.92 -25.30 0.98
N THR A 163 6.52 -24.29 1.63
CA THR A 163 5.83 -23.08 2.06
C THR A 163 5.35 -22.25 0.85
N ALA A 164 6.15 -22.13 -0.20
CA ALA A 164 5.76 -21.45 -1.42
C ALA A 164 4.57 -22.15 -2.12
N LEU A 165 4.60 -23.48 -2.21
CA LEU A 165 3.51 -24.28 -2.78
C LEU A 165 2.21 -24.12 -1.96
N SER A 166 2.29 -24.15 -0.64
CA SER A 166 1.11 -23.90 0.21
C SER A 166 0.57 -22.48 0.05
N SER A 167 1.45 -21.49 -0.18
CA SER A 167 1.06 -20.10 -0.42
C SER A 167 0.45 -19.91 -1.82
N ALA A 168 0.73 -20.79 -2.77
CA ALA A 168 0.11 -20.75 -4.10
C ALA A 168 -1.42 -20.91 -4.06
N LEU A 169 -1.97 -21.49 -2.98
CA LEU A 169 -3.41 -21.56 -2.75
C LEU A 169 -4.08 -20.17 -2.61
N PHE A 170 -3.31 -19.13 -2.32
CA PHE A 170 -3.85 -17.76 -2.24
C PHE A 170 -3.99 -17.11 -3.62
N LEU A 171 -3.24 -17.57 -4.63
CA LEU A 171 -3.15 -16.95 -5.96
C LEU A 171 -4.51 -16.76 -6.65
N PRO A 172 -5.44 -17.72 -6.66
CA PRO A 172 -6.74 -17.51 -7.30
C PRO A 172 -7.50 -16.31 -6.69
N GLY A 173 -7.52 -16.21 -5.35
CA GLY A 173 -8.10 -15.08 -4.65
C GLY A 173 -7.37 -13.77 -4.91
N ASP A 174 -6.04 -13.81 -4.99
CA ASP A 174 -5.23 -12.62 -5.23
C ASP A 174 -5.38 -12.10 -6.66
N VAL A 175 -5.53 -12.98 -7.67
CA VAL A 175 -5.84 -12.57 -9.04
C VAL A 175 -7.17 -11.82 -9.11
N VAL A 176 -8.20 -12.30 -8.43
CA VAL A 176 -9.49 -11.59 -8.33
C VAL A 176 -9.30 -10.21 -7.71
N LYS A 177 -8.54 -10.10 -6.63
CA LYS A 177 -8.23 -8.82 -5.97
C LYS A 177 -7.46 -7.86 -6.89
N VAL A 178 -6.50 -8.37 -7.67
CA VAL A 178 -5.77 -7.58 -8.68
C VAL A 178 -6.74 -6.98 -9.69
N VAL A 179 -7.68 -7.76 -10.22
CA VAL A 179 -8.68 -7.28 -11.19
C VAL A 179 -9.55 -6.18 -10.57
N ILE A 180 -10.08 -6.43 -9.36
CA ILE A 180 -10.92 -5.47 -8.64
C ILE A 180 -10.13 -4.18 -8.34
N ALA A 181 -8.94 -4.30 -7.75
CA ALA A 181 -8.11 -3.14 -7.41
C ALA A 181 -7.77 -2.30 -8.64
N THR A 182 -7.43 -2.94 -9.74
CA THR A 182 -7.10 -2.28 -11.01
C THR A 182 -8.31 -1.54 -11.60
N ALA A 183 -9.48 -2.17 -11.62
CA ALA A 183 -10.71 -1.56 -12.12
C ALA A 183 -11.13 -0.35 -11.27
N VAL A 184 -11.12 -0.50 -9.94
CA VAL A 184 -11.47 0.58 -9.02
C VAL A 184 -10.47 1.74 -9.13
N ALA A 185 -9.17 1.47 -9.13
CA ALA A 185 -8.15 2.51 -9.26
C ALA A 185 -8.27 3.23 -10.61
N SER A 186 -8.55 2.51 -11.71
CA SER A 186 -8.80 3.12 -13.02
C SER A 186 -10.00 4.06 -13.00
N ALA A 187 -11.09 3.69 -12.36
CA ALA A 187 -12.27 4.53 -12.21
C ALA A 187 -11.97 5.80 -11.38
N VAL A 188 -11.24 5.63 -10.26
CA VAL A 188 -10.83 6.74 -9.40
C VAL A 188 -9.91 7.72 -10.13
N HIS A 189 -8.90 7.24 -10.85
CA HIS A 189 -7.98 8.12 -11.59
C HIS A 189 -8.66 8.85 -12.75
N ARG A 190 -9.70 8.27 -13.35
CA ARG A 190 -10.52 8.96 -14.36
C ARG A 190 -11.40 10.05 -13.76
N GLY A 191 -12.00 9.79 -12.59
CA GLY A 191 -12.87 10.76 -11.90
C GLY A 191 -12.09 11.85 -11.15
N TYR A 192 -10.89 11.52 -10.65
CA TYR A 192 -10.05 12.41 -9.84
C TYR A 192 -8.57 12.35 -10.26
N PRO A 193 -8.19 12.94 -11.41
CA PRO A 193 -6.83 12.87 -11.96
C PRO A 193 -5.75 13.41 -11.02
N GLY A 194 -6.11 14.28 -10.07
CA GLY A 194 -5.19 14.91 -9.11
C GLY A 194 -5.10 14.21 -7.74
N ILE A 195 -5.67 13.02 -7.54
CA ILE A 195 -5.71 12.38 -6.21
C ILE A 195 -4.31 12.05 -5.68
N THR A 196 -3.37 11.72 -6.57
CA THR A 196 -1.98 11.44 -6.22
C THR A 196 -1.09 12.69 -6.12
N ALA A 197 -1.57 13.85 -6.59
CA ALA A 197 -0.84 15.10 -6.49
C ALA A 197 -0.82 15.57 -5.04
N SER A 198 0.38 15.88 -4.54
CA SER A 198 0.53 16.52 -3.22
C SER A 198 0.00 17.95 -3.29
N ALA A 199 -0.68 18.42 -2.25
CA ALA A 199 -1.29 19.75 -2.19
C ALA A 199 -0.28 20.91 -2.42
N GLY A 200 1.02 20.66 -2.21
CA GLY A 200 2.09 21.64 -2.46
C GLY A 200 2.31 22.01 -3.94
N ASN A 201 1.92 21.13 -4.88
CA ASN A 201 2.16 21.38 -6.30
C ASN A 201 1.02 22.17 -6.97
N ASN A 202 -0.11 22.33 -6.28
CA ASN A 202 -1.26 23.06 -6.83
C ASN A 202 -1.14 24.58 -6.61
N SER A 203 -0.45 25.01 -5.54
CA SER A 203 -0.23 26.42 -5.25
C SER A 203 0.77 27.06 -6.23
N GLU A 204 1.78 26.32 -6.67
CA GLU A 204 2.73 26.82 -7.69
C GLU A 204 2.06 27.00 -9.05
N ARG A 205 1.21 26.05 -9.48
CA ARG A 205 0.47 26.16 -10.76
C ARG A 205 -0.58 27.27 -10.76
N VAL A 206 -1.17 27.58 -9.61
CA VAL A 206 -2.09 28.71 -9.48
C VAL A 206 -1.32 30.02 -9.48
N GLY A 207 -0.17 30.10 -8.81
CA GLY A 207 0.72 31.25 -8.80
C GLY A 207 1.26 31.60 -10.21
N GLU A 208 1.69 30.60 -10.98
CA GLU A 208 2.14 30.79 -12.37
C GLU A 208 1.04 31.30 -13.29
N ARG A 209 -0.20 30.80 -13.13
CA ARG A 209 -1.36 31.25 -13.92
C ARG A 209 -1.81 32.68 -13.58
N VAL A 210 -1.60 33.12 -12.36
CA VAL A 210 -1.92 34.49 -11.93
C VAL A 210 -0.82 35.46 -12.38
N ALA A 211 0.45 35.03 -12.39
CA ALA A 211 1.57 35.84 -12.83
C ALA A 211 1.66 36.00 -14.36
N SER A 212 0.97 35.14 -15.12
CA SER A 212 0.93 35.18 -16.61
C SER A 212 -0.25 35.96 -17.20
N ARG A 213 -1.06 36.60 -16.35
CA ARG A 213 -2.16 37.49 -16.74
C ARG A 213 -1.88 38.93 -16.36
#